data_2f9c183432e4a57303d0a54c8281232c
#
_entry.id   2f9c183432e4a57303d0a54c8281232c
#
_cell.length_a   1.000
_cell.length_b   1.000
_cell.length_c   1.000
_cell.angle_alpha   90.00
_cell.angle_beta   90.00
_cell.angle_gamma   90.00
#
_symmetry.space_group_name_H-M   'P 1'
#
loop_
_entity.id
_entity.type
_entity.pdbx_description
1 polymer ?
#
loop_
_entity_poly.entity_id
_entity_poly.type
_entity_poly.pdbx_seq_one_letter_code
_entity_poly.pdbx_strand_id
1 'polypeptide(L)'
;MELNTGLDRMLIVLGLYFGVIWLVFSKFSLLPWNGFWKTVSYGGAAVVALVVIGALNHTAPTGPVSVLGVQTSIVPNVSGTVVEVAVEPNQKVNEGDLLFRIDPEFYVLEVARLEASLEAARSAADQLTTDLAAAEADIASLTAQLVFGQQRRDDIVQLEERGASTTFKLQEAVATIEQLTASIRAAEARKAGLERRIAAQIDGEDVAVVEAEQALAQAEWNLKQTEVYAPGDGIVSAVTLRPGNRATTFQGALTFIDPTNHALVASLSQSSRSNVGLGDEIRVALRTQPGSEITGTISGFPPALSEGALDLRSGLPSMRELVGITSFPVLIELPGDVPLETLQFGASGTALVMTDKAGPISPLAEILFWVTQKLNYL
;
A
#
# COMPACT_ATOMS: atom_id res chain seq x y z
N MET A 1 15.77 -47.33 19.49
CA MET A 1 14.37 -47.45 19.90
C MET A 1 14.30 -46.83 21.30
N GLU A 2 14.42 -45.49 21.33
CA GLU A 2 14.35 -44.73 22.60
C GLU A 2 12.88 -44.41 22.87
N LEU A 3 12.37 -45.04 23.91
CA LEU A 3 11.04 -44.79 24.43
C LEU A 3 10.97 -43.29 24.89
N ASN A 4 10.10 -42.54 24.25
CA ASN A 4 9.85 -41.11 24.49
C ASN A 4 9.25 -40.98 25.88
N THR A 5 10.12 -40.65 26.86
CA THR A 5 10.02 -40.90 28.29
C THR A 5 9.02 -40.11 29.09
N GLY A 6 8.28 -39.17 28.45
CA GLY A 6 7.37 -38.28 29.18
C GLY A 6 5.91 -38.75 29.22
N LEU A 7 5.44 -39.37 28.15
CA LEU A 7 4.02 -39.58 27.89
C LEU A 7 3.57 -41.00 28.02
N ASP A 8 4.44 -41.97 27.68
CA ASP A 8 4.20 -43.38 28.09
C ASP A 8 3.99 -43.44 29.61
N ARG A 9 4.71 -42.61 30.35
CA ARG A 9 4.52 -42.44 31.83
C ARG A 9 3.13 -41.91 32.15
N MET A 10 2.51 -41.06 31.37
CA MET A 10 1.25 -40.41 31.68
C MET A 10 0.03 -41.29 31.36
N LEU A 11 0.04 -41.97 30.21
CA LEU A 11 -0.95 -43.05 29.95
C LEU A 11 -0.82 -44.21 30.89
N ILE A 12 0.42 -44.54 31.28
CA ILE A 12 0.71 -45.49 32.32
C ILE A 12 0.15 -45.00 33.65
N VAL A 13 0.31 -43.68 34.01
CA VAL A 13 -0.22 -43.11 35.23
C VAL A 13 -1.75 -43.11 35.24
N LEU A 14 -2.40 -42.75 34.12
CA LEU A 14 -3.86 -42.79 34.02
C LEU A 14 -4.41 -44.21 34.08
N GLY A 15 -3.80 -45.13 33.32
CA GLY A 15 -4.12 -46.58 33.38
C GLY A 15 -3.84 -47.15 34.75
N LEU A 16 -2.75 -46.75 35.35
CA LEU A 16 -2.37 -47.20 36.72
C LEU A 16 -3.35 -46.64 37.76
N TYR A 17 -3.77 -45.37 37.61
CA TYR A 17 -4.76 -44.76 38.51
C TYR A 17 -6.11 -45.50 38.46
N PHE A 18 -6.67 -45.72 37.27
CA PHE A 18 -7.91 -46.47 37.11
C PHE A 18 -7.75 -47.94 37.48
N GLY A 19 -6.60 -48.53 37.15
CA GLY A 19 -6.24 -49.89 37.53
C GLY A 19 -6.15 -50.07 39.05
N VAL A 20 -5.54 -49.10 39.73
CA VAL A 20 -5.45 -49.11 41.19
C VAL A 20 -6.83 -48.95 41.83
N ILE A 21 -7.68 -48.04 41.34
CA ILE A 21 -9.06 -47.89 41.85
C ILE A 21 -9.84 -49.19 41.69
N TRP A 22 -9.77 -49.80 40.48
CA TRP A 22 -10.45 -51.04 40.21
C TRP A 22 -9.93 -52.21 41.09
N LEU A 23 -8.61 -52.28 41.27
CA LEU A 23 -7.96 -53.30 42.09
C LEU A 23 -8.33 -53.14 43.58
N VAL A 24 -8.31 -51.91 44.11
CA VAL A 24 -8.60 -51.61 45.52
C VAL A 24 -10.08 -51.81 45.84
N PHE A 25 -10.98 -51.34 45.02
CA PHE A 25 -12.42 -51.35 45.31
C PHE A 25 -13.17 -52.56 44.74
N SER A 26 -12.74 -53.13 43.59
CA SER A 26 -13.44 -54.23 42.92
C SER A 26 -12.83 -55.58 43.21
N LYS A 27 -11.49 -55.74 43.04
CA LYS A 27 -10.84 -57.05 43.11
C LYS A 27 -10.44 -57.44 44.51
N PHE A 28 -9.90 -56.54 45.30
CA PHE A 28 -9.41 -56.81 46.66
C PHE A 28 -10.37 -56.40 47.78
N SER A 29 -11.39 -55.58 47.48
CA SER A 29 -12.37 -55.04 48.43
C SER A 29 -11.71 -54.49 49.71
N LEU A 30 -10.50 -53.93 49.58
CA LEU A 30 -9.69 -53.47 50.72
C LEU A 30 -10.31 -52.28 51.44
N LEU A 31 -11.12 -51.48 50.73
CA LEU A 31 -11.77 -50.34 51.32
C LEU A 31 -13.26 -50.34 50.96
N PRO A 32 -14.14 -50.02 51.93
CA PRO A 32 -15.56 -49.98 51.68
C PRO A 32 -15.86 -48.79 50.75
N TRP A 33 -16.74 -49.00 49.77
CA TRP A 33 -17.16 -47.94 48.84
C TRP A 33 -18.12 -46.96 49.50
N ASN A 34 -17.59 -46.27 50.56
CA ASN A 34 -18.31 -45.29 51.37
C ASN A 34 -18.27 -43.89 50.72
N GLY A 35 -19.10 -42.97 51.23
CA GLY A 35 -19.16 -41.60 50.74
C GLY A 35 -17.79 -40.89 50.72
N PHE A 36 -16.99 -41.09 51.76
CA PHE A 36 -15.63 -40.53 51.87
C PHE A 36 -14.69 -41.02 50.75
N TRP A 37 -14.63 -42.34 50.52
CA TRP A 37 -13.75 -42.90 49.47
C TRP A 37 -14.23 -42.60 48.05
N LYS A 38 -15.53 -42.44 47.85
CA LYS A 38 -16.08 -41.90 46.59
C LYS A 38 -15.55 -40.49 46.33
N THR A 39 -15.62 -39.61 47.34
CA THR A 39 -15.13 -38.22 47.20
C THR A 39 -13.62 -38.18 46.92
N VAL A 40 -12.81 -39.02 47.58
CA VAL A 40 -11.37 -39.13 47.30
C VAL A 40 -11.10 -39.62 45.89
N SER A 41 -11.83 -40.66 45.43
CA SER A 41 -11.67 -41.19 44.07
C SER A 41 -12.09 -40.19 43.01
N TYR A 42 -13.20 -39.47 43.20
CA TYR A 42 -13.60 -38.41 42.28
C TYR A 42 -12.66 -37.21 42.32
N GLY A 43 -12.16 -36.82 43.49
CA GLY A 43 -11.16 -35.78 43.62
C GLY A 43 -9.84 -36.12 42.92
N GLY A 44 -9.37 -37.37 43.10
CA GLY A 44 -8.20 -37.86 42.37
C GLY A 44 -8.40 -37.92 40.88
N ALA A 45 -9.57 -38.35 40.40
CA ALA A 45 -9.91 -38.33 38.98
C ALA A 45 -9.91 -36.91 38.40
N ALA A 46 -10.43 -35.93 39.19
CA ALA A 46 -10.42 -34.52 38.77
C ALA A 46 -8.98 -33.97 38.66
N VAL A 47 -8.10 -34.31 39.60
CA VAL A 47 -6.68 -33.92 39.55
C VAL A 47 -5.99 -34.53 38.31
N VAL A 48 -6.21 -35.85 38.06
CA VAL A 48 -5.64 -36.50 36.85
C VAL A 48 -6.19 -35.87 35.57
N ALA A 49 -7.48 -35.57 35.53
CA ALA A 49 -8.08 -34.87 34.39
C ALA A 49 -7.45 -33.49 34.12
N LEU A 50 -7.21 -32.70 35.19
CA LEU A 50 -6.53 -31.41 35.10
C LEU A 50 -5.11 -31.53 34.56
N VAL A 51 -4.36 -32.56 35.00
CA VAL A 51 -3.01 -32.83 34.53
C VAL A 51 -3.03 -33.24 33.04
N VAL A 52 -4.00 -34.07 32.64
CA VAL A 52 -4.16 -34.46 31.20
C VAL A 52 -4.53 -33.26 30.33
N ILE A 53 -5.47 -32.42 30.77
CA ILE A 53 -5.85 -31.20 30.07
C ILE A 53 -4.66 -30.25 29.95
N GLY A 54 -3.89 -30.07 31.04
CA GLY A 54 -2.69 -29.22 31.02
C GLY A 54 -1.64 -29.74 30.01
N ALA A 55 -1.43 -31.04 29.97
CA ALA A 55 -0.49 -31.65 29.04
C ALA A 55 -0.97 -31.55 27.58
N LEU A 56 -2.25 -31.79 27.34
CA LEU A 56 -2.85 -31.57 26.00
C LEU A 56 -2.64 -30.12 25.51
N ASN A 57 -2.97 -29.17 26.36
CA ASN A 57 -2.82 -27.76 26.02
C ASN A 57 -1.36 -27.34 25.78
N HIS A 58 -0.41 -28.09 26.36
CA HIS A 58 1.02 -27.80 26.20
C HIS A 58 1.65 -28.51 24.99
N THR A 59 1.24 -29.74 24.67
CA THR A 59 1.86 -30.56 23.61
C THR A 59 1.04 -30.67 22.32
N ALA A 60 -0.27 -30.52 22.40
CA ALA A 60 -1.18 -30.49 21.25
C ALA A 60 -2.17 -29.31 21.40
N PRO A 61 -1.68 -28.07 21.34
CA PRO A 61 -2.50 -26.91 21.60
C PRO A 61 -3.61 -26.75 20.58
N THR A 62 -4.79 -26.45 21.12
CA THR A 62 -5.96 -26.07 20.32
C THR A 62 -6.28 -24.59 20.51
N GLY A 63 -6.83 -23.99 19.48
CA GLY A 63 -7.24 -22.59 19.57
C GLY A 63 -8.20 -22.18 18.47
N PRO A 64 -8.86 -21.03 18.61
CA PRO A 64 -9.69 -20.49 17.56
C PRO A 64 -8.82 -20.10 16.34
N VAL A 65 -9.37 -20.34 15.15
CA VAL A 65 -8.79 -19.93 13.89
C VAL A 65 -9.76 -19.01 13.17
N SER A 66 -9.24 -18.03 12.46
CA SER A 66 -10.01 -17.11 11.63
C SER A 66 -9.34 -16.94 10.26
N VAL A 67 -10.17 -16.86 9.24
CA VAL A 67 -9.75 -16.49 7.88
C VAL A 67 -9.74 -14.97 7.79
N LEU A 68 -8.56 -14.41 7.68
CA LEU A 68 -8.35 -12.97 7.51
C LEU A 68 -8.02 -12.68 6.05
N GLY A 69 -8.67 -11.69 5.46
CA GLY A 69 -8.38 -11.20 4.12
C GLY A 69 -7.91 -9.76 4.15
N VAL A 70 -7.05 -9.41 3.22
CA VAL A 70 -6.64 -8.03 3.03
C VAL A 70 -7.77 -7.27 2.35
N GLN A 71 -8.32 -6.31 3.07
CA GLN A 71 -9.30 -5.37 2.54
C GLN A 71 -8.59 -4.08 2.18
N THR A 72 -8.69 -3.68 0.93
CA THR A 72 -8.15 -2.42 0.45
C THR A 72 -9.28 -1.43 0.24
N SER A 73 -9.17 -0.26 0.85
CA SER A 73 -10.10 0.84 0.59
C SER A 73 -9.65 1.58 -0.66
N ILE A 74 -10.48 1.59 -1.70
CA ILE A 74 -10.22 2.35 -2.92
C ILE A 74 -10.57 3.80 -2.66
N VAL A 75 -9.57 4.66 -2.74
CA VAL A 75 -9.69 6.11 -2.57
C VAL A 75 -9.40 6.77 -3.92
N PRO A 76 -10.26 7.67 -4.42
CA PRO A 76 -9.99 8.34 -5.68
C PRO A 76 -8.83 9.34 -5.54
N ASN A 77 -8.06 9.50 -6.61
CA ASN A 77 -6.94 10.45 -6.66
C ASN A 77 -7.40 11.90 -6.88
N VAL A 78 -8.64 12.08 -7.31
CA VAL A 78 -9.26 13.41 -7.56
C VAL A 78 -10.63 13.49 -6.91
N SER A 79 -11.07 14.70 -6.60
CA SER A 79 -12.34 14.94 -5.90
C SER A 79 -13.39 15.49 -6.85
N GLY A 80 -14.63 15.02 -6.75
CA GLY A 80 -15.74 15.53 -7.57
C GLY A 80 -17.05 14.81 -7.30
N THR A 81 -18.09 15.18 -8.04
CA THR A 81 -19.39 14.53 -7.96
C THR A 81 -19.34 13.20 -8.71
N VAL A 82 -19.84 12.13 -8.11
CA VAL A 82 -19.94 10.83 -8.78
C VAL A 82 -21.11 10.84 -9.74
N VAL A 83 -20.85 10.56 -11.00
CA VAL A 83 -21.88 10.48 -12.08
C VAL A 83 -22.40 9.06 -12.20
N GLU A 84 -21.53 8.09 -12.04
CA GLU A 84 -21.82 6.68 -12.26
C GLU A 84 -21.06 5.81 -11.27
N VAL A 85 -21.72 4.77 -10.79
CA VAL A 85 -21.12 3.66 -10.05
C VAL A 85 -21.43 2.39 -10.85
N ALA A 86 -20.40 1.81 -11.44
CA ALA A 86 -20.52 0.70 -12.39
C ALA A 86 -20.56 -0.68 -11.72
N VAL A 87 -20.38 -0.74 -10.40
CA VAL A 87 -20.27 -2.00 -9.65
C VAL A 87 -21.28 -2.06 -8.51
N GLU A 88 -21.71 -3.27 -8.19
CA GLU A 88 -22.59 -3.57 -7.06
C GLU A 88 -21.83 -4.23 -5.89
N PRO A 89 -22.35 -4.14 -4.65
CA PRO A 89 -21.78 -4.88 -3.52
C PRO A 89 -21.74 -6.40 -3.78
N ASN A 90 -20.65 -7.04 -3.39
CA ASN A 90 -20.35 -8.48 -3.60
C ASN A 90 -20.17 -8.88 -5.08
N GLN A 91 -19.94 -7.95 -5.97
CA GLN A 91 -19.64 -8.23 -7.37
C GLN A 91 -18.17 -8.61 -7.53
N LYS A 92 -17.90 -9.67 -8.34
CA LYS A 92 -16.55 -9.98 -8.82
C LYS A 92 -16.19 -9.02 -9.94
N VAL A 93 -14.97 -8.50 -9.90
CA VAL A 93 -14.42 -7.59 -10.91
C VAL A 93 -13.03 -8.09 -11.31
N ASN A 94 -12.64 -7.83 -12.55
CA ASN A 94 -11.31 -8.11 -13.06
C ASN A 94 -10.45 -6.84 -13.04
N GLU A 95 -9.14 -7.01 -13.14
CA GLU A 95 -8.23 -5.88 -13.31
C GLU A 95 -8.64 -4.99 -14.48
N GLY A 96 -8.73 -3.69 -14.24
CA GLY A 96 -9.11 -2.70 -15.25
C GLY A 96 -10.61 -2.51 -15.45
N ASP A 97 -11.49 -3.22 -14.73
CA ASP A 97 -12.92 -2.94 -14.75
C ASP A 97 -13.24 -1.59 -14.12
N LEU A 98 -14.15 -0.82 -14.75
CA LEU A 98 -14.58 0.48 -14.22
C LEU A 98 -15.37 0.29 -12.93
N LEU A 99 -14.94 0.93 -11.86
CA LEU A 99 -15.61 0.90 -10.56
C LEU A 99 -16.61 2.04 -10.42
N PHE A 100 -16.17 3.26 -10.69
CA PHE A 100 -17.03 4.45 -10.68
C PHE A 100 -16.39 5.58 -11.49
N ARG A 101 -17.22 6.56 -11.86
CA ARG A 101 -16.80 7.74 -12.62
C ARG A 101 -17.19 9.02 -11.87
N ILE A 102 -16.23 9.91 -11.75
CA ILE A 102 -16.38 11.28 -11.25
C ILE A 102 -16.70 12.17 -12.44
N ASP A 103 -17.49 13.23 -12.25
CA ASP A 103 -17.81 14.22 -13.25
C ASP A 103 -16.54 14.84 -13.84
N PRO A 104 -16.24 14.61 -15.13
CA PRO A 104 -15.00 15.06 -15.75
C PRO A 104 -15.07 16.52 -16.22
N GLU A 105 -16.23 17.20 -16.20
CA GLU A 105 -16.43 18.49 -16.86
C GLU A 105 -15.41 19.54 -16.39
N PHE A 106 -15.19 19.64 -15.09
CA PHE A 106 -14.19 20.58 -14.55
C PHE A 106 -12.78 20.27 -15.06
N TYR A 107 -12.40 19.00 -15.14
CA TYR A 107 -11.07 18.56 -15.56
C TYR A 107 -10.87 18.72 -17.07
N VAL A 108 -11.91 18.51 -17.87
CA VAL A 108 -11.88 18.78 -19.32
C VAL A 108 -11.66 20.27 -19.59
N LEU A 109 -12.36 21.14 -18.88
CA LEU A 109 -12.18 22.60 -18.99
C LEU A 109 -10.77 23.05 -18.59
N GLU A 110 -10.20 22.40 -17.54
CA GLU A 110 -8.86 22.71 -17.10
C GLU A 110 -7.79 22.26 -18.11
N VAL A 111 -7.94 21.09 -18.74
CA VAL A 111 -7.09 20.64 -19.85
C VAL A 111 -7.15 21.66 -21.00
N ALA A 112 -8.36 22.02 -21.46
CA ALA A 112 -8.52 23.00 -22.56
C ALA A 112 -7.89 24.36 -22.21
N ARG A 113 -7.99 24.82 -20.98
CA ARG A 113 -7.34 26.06 -20.50
C ARG A 113 -5.82 25.97 -20.60
N LEU A 114 -5.24 24.82 -20.20
CA LEU A 114 -3.79 24.64 -20.21
C LEU A 114 -3.24 24.35 -21.62
N GLU A 115 -4.01 23.71 -22.49
CA GLU A 115 -3.69 23.63 -23.93
C GLU A 115 -3.55 25.02 -24.57
N ALA A 116 -4.50 25.92 -24.27
CA ALA A 116 -4.42 27.30 -24.74
C ALA A 116 -3.22 28.05 -24.15
N SER A 117 -2.87 27.76 -22.87
CA SER A 117 -1.69 28.35 -22.21
C SER A 117 -0.38 27.85 -22.85
N LEU A 118 -0.29 26.57 -23.20
CA LEU A 118 0.85 26.01 -23.91
C LEU A 118 1.03 26.65 -25.29
N GLU A 119 -0.04 26.81 -26.04
CA GLU A 119 0.01 27.46 -27.36
C GLU A 119 0.44 28.92 -27.26
N ALA A 120 -0.01 29.63 -26.22
CA ALA A 120 0.45 30.99 -25.93
C ALA A 120 1.95 31.03 -25.59
N ALA A 121 2.46 30.08 -24.80
CA ALA A 121 3.88 29.99 -24.46
C ALA A 121 4.74 29.70 -25.71
N ARG A 122 4.30 28.78 -26.59
CA ARG A 122 4.95 28.49 -27.86
C ARG A 122 5.01 29.71 -28.75
N SER A 123 3.87 30.40 -28.91
CA SER A 123 3.82 31.65 -29.71
C SER A 123 4.74 32.73 -29.16
N ALA A 124 4.88 32.84 -27.80
CA ALA A 124 5.79 33.78 -27.18
C ALA A 124 7.28 33.41 -27.44
N ALA A 125 7.61 32.12 -27.43
CA ALA A 125 8.94 31.63 -27.76
C ALA A 125 9.31 31.92 -29.24
N ASP A 126 8.37 31.68 -30.17
CA ASP A 126 8.53 32.00 -31.58
C ASP A 126 8.69 33.51 -31.83
N GLN A 127 7.97 34.33 -31.06
CA GLN A 127 8.11 35.80 -31.15
C GLN A 127 9.51 36.24 -30.75
N LEU A 128 10.16 35.60 -29.72
CA LEU A 128 11.54 35.92 -29.34
C LEU A 128 12.54 35.67 -30.49
N THR A 129 12.35 34.62 -31.26
CA THR A 129 13.21 34.32 -32.41
C THR A 129 13.02 35.35 -33.55
N THR A 130 11.79 35.79 -33.75
CA THR A 130 11.44 36.86 -34.71
C THR A 130 12.03 38.19 -34.27
N ASP A 131 11.92 38.55 -32.98
CA ASP A 131 12.50 39.75 -32.42
C ASP A 131 14.04 39.79 -32.55
N LEU A 132 14.67 38.63 -32.36
CA LEU A 132 16.12 38.48 -32.55
C LEU A 132 16.51 38.77 -34.00
N ALA A 133 15.80 38.16 -34.96
CA ALA A 133 16.04 38.42 -36.38
C ALA A 133 15.84 39.89 -36.78
N ALA A 134 14.83 40.56 -36.23
CA ALA A 134 14.61 41.98 -36.41
C ALA A 134 15.76 42.84 -35.81
N ALA A 135 16.25 42.46 -34.60
CA ALA A 135 17.39 43.19 -34.00
C ALA A 135 18.68 43.03 -34.82
N GLU A 136 18.89 41.85 -35.42
CA GLU A 136 20.04 41.60 -36.34
C GLU A 136 19.94 42.46 -37.61
N ALA A 137 18.75 42.56 -38.20
CA ALA A 137 18.50 43.42 -39.36
C ALA A 137 18.72 44.91 -39.05
N ASP A 138 18.30 45.36 -37.84
CA ASP A 138 18.56 46.73 -37.39
C ASP A 138 20.06 47.04 -37.27
N ILE A 139 20.84 46.11 -36.67
CA ILE A 139 22.31 46.24 -36.54
C ILE A 139 22.95 46.29 -37.94
N ALA A 140 22.52 45.42 -38.89
CA ALA A 140 23.02 45.45 -40.25
C ALA A 140 22.75 46.75 -40.96
N SER A 141 21.55 47.31 -40.80
CA SER A 141 21.15 48.61 -41.38
C SER A 141 21.97 49.76 -40.81
N LEU A 142 22.14 49.83 -39.49
CA LEU A 142 22.95 50.84 -38.81
C LEU A 142 24.43 50.72 -39.17
N THR A 143 24.94 49.54 -39.32
CA THR A 143 26.31 49.27 -39.76
C THR A 143 26.58 49.78 -41.20
N ALA A 144 25.62 49.55 -42.10
CA ALA A 144 25.69 50.05 -43.50
C ALA A 144 25.69 51.59 -43.51
N GLN A 145 24.86 52.22 -42.64
CA GLN A 145 24.84 53.70 -42.51
C GLN A 145 26.15 54.21 -41.93
N LEU A 146 26.77 53.51 -40.94
CA LEU A 146 28.04 53.87 -40.39
C LEU A 146 29.18 53.81 -41.44
N VAL A 147 29.20 52.73 -42.26
CA VAL A 147 30.18 52.63 -43.35
C VAL A 147 30.06 53.78 -44.36
N PHE A 148 28.80 54.12 -44.74
CA PHE A 148 28.54 55.27 -45.59
C PHE A 148 28.96 56.61 -44.93
N GLY A 149 28.67 56.77 -43.64
CA GLY A 149 29.08 57.96 -42.88
C GLY A 149 30.60 58.10 -42.78
N GLN A 150 31.35 57.01 -42.63
CA GLN A 150 32.80 56.95 -42.64
C GLN A 150 33.38 57.35 -43.99
N GLN A 151 32.86 56.81 -45.09
CA GLN A 151 33.26 57.20 -46.44
C GLN A 151 33.05 58.71 -46.67
N ARG A 152 31.86 59.22 -46.29
CA ARG A 152 31.56 60.63 -46.41
C ARG A 152 32.49 61.52 -45.58
N ARG A 153 32.87 61.07 -44.37
CA ARG A 153 33.87 61.81 -43.57
C ARG A 153 35.24 61.82 -44.30
N ASP A 154 35.68 60.69 -44.87
CA ASP A 154 36.98 60.61 -45.58
C ASP A 154 37.00 61.50 -46.81
N ASP A 155 35.88 61.58 -47.57
CA ASP A 155 35.71 62.49 -48.69
C ASP A 155 35.77 63.97 -48.23
N ILE A 156 35.16 64.30 -47.08
CA ILE A 156 35.16 65.65 -46.50
C ILE A 156 36.59 66.05 -46.07
N VAL A 157 37.34 65.12 -45.49
CA VAL A 157 38.74 65.33 -45.10
C VAL A 157 39.59 65.67 -46.31
N GLN A 158 39.45 64.92 -47.41
CA GLN A 158 40.18 65.19 -48.67
C GLN A 158 39.81 66.54 -49.31
N LEU A 159 38.53 66.97 -49.17
CA LEU A 159 38.08 68.25 -49.66
C LEU A 159 38.58 69.41 -48.77
N GLU A 160 38.63 69.22 -47.45
CA GLU A 160 39.18 70.19 -46.54
C GLU A 160 40.69 70.48 -46.81
N GLU A 161 41.49 69.38 -47.00
CA GLU A 161 42.91 69.50 -47.39
C GLU A 161 43.12 70.31 -48.68
N ARG A 162 42.16 70.26 -49.56
CA ARG A 162 42.16 71.03 -50.82
C ARG A 162 41.52 72.44 -50.70
N GLY A 163 41.09 72.83 -49.45
CA GLY A 163 40.44 74.11 -49.23
C GLY A 163 39.00 74.23 -49.72
N ALA A 164 38.39 73.09 -50.11
CA ALA A 164 37.03 73.03 -50.70
C ALA A 164 35.93 72.64 -49.67
N SER A 165 36.27 72.41 -48.39
CA SER A 165 35.32 72.10 -47.33
C SER A 165 35.64 72.92 -46.10
N THR A 166 34.70 72.91 -45.10
CA THR A 166 34.81 73.63 -43.87
C THR A 166 34.98 72.67 -42.71
N THR A 167 35.76 73.03 -41.68
CA THR A 167 35.96 72.28 -40.43
C THR A 167 34.62 71.96 -39.77
N PHE A 168 33.61 72.81 -39.93
CA PHE A 168 32.26 72.59 -39.41
C PHE A 168 31.62 71.35 -40.01
N LYS A 169 31.74 71.12 -41.34
CA LYS A 169 31.19 69.94 -42.02
C LYS A 169 31.89 68.65 -41.58
N LEU A 170 33.22 68.74 -41.27
CA LEU A 170 33.94 67.60 -40.73
C LEU A 170 33.45 67.25 -39.31
N GLN A 171 33.24 68.25 -38.47
CA GLN A 171 32.70 68.03 -37.12
C GLN A 171 31.30 67.43 -37.13
N GLU A 172 30.43 67.87 -38.03
CA GLU A 172 29.08 67.31 -38.24
C GLU A 172 29.15 65.81 -38.71
N ALA A 173 30.06 65.48 -39.61
CA ALA A 173 30.24 64.11 -40.04
C ALA A 173 30.78 63.21 -38.91
N VAL A 174 31.71 63.68 -38.09
CA VAL A 174 32.21 62.96 -36.89
C VAL A 174 31.10 62.75 -35.86
N ALA A 175 30.34 63.78 -35.55
CA ALA A 175 29.18 63.68 -34.63
C ALA A 175 28.15 62.65 -35.10
N THR A 176 27.89 62.60 -36.41
CA THR A 176 26.98 61.61 -37.01
C THR A 176 27.53 60.18 -36.84
N ILE A 177 28.85 59.95 -37.05
CA ILE A 177 29.49 58.65 -36.86
C ILE A 177 29.44 58.25 -35.37
N GLU A 178 29.68 59.17 -34.44
CA GLU A 178 29.59 58.90 -33.02
C GLU A 178 28.15 58.50 -32.61
N GLN A 179 27.15 59.21 -33.13
CA GLN A 179 25.74 58.90 -32.90
C GLN A 179 25.37 57.53 -33.45
N LEU A 180 25.78 57.19 -34.69
CA LEU A 180 25.54 55.86 -35.29
C LEU A 180 26.25 54.76 -34.49
N THR A 181 27.47 55.00 -34.01
CA THR A 181 28.22 54.06 -33.18
C THR A 181 27.49 53.80 -31.87
N ALA A 182 26.96 54.85 -31.25
CA ALA A 182 26.17 54.70 -29.99
C ALA A 182 24.85 53.93 -30.25
N SER A 183 24.21 54.15 -31.39
CA SER A 183 23.00 53.45 -31.79
C SER A 183 23.25 51.95 -32.04
N ILE A 184 24.37 51.61 -32.70
CA ILE A 184 24.80 50.22 -32.90
C ILE A 184 25.03 49.51 -31.56
N ARG A 185 25.76 50.14 -30.60
CA ARG A 185 25.96 49.60 -29.29
C ARG A 185 24.66 49.32 -28.52
N ALA A 186 23.69 50.24 -28.67
CA ALA A 186 22.37 50.07 -28.07
C ALA A 186 21.60 48.89 -28.69
N ALA A 187 21.68 48.72 -30.03
CA ALA A 187 21.07 47.57 -30.74
C ALA A 187 21.75 46.24 -30.40
N GLU A 188 23.08 46.20 -30.27
CA GLU A 188 23.85 45.06 -29.84
C GLU A 188 23.49 44.62 -28.41
N ALA A 189 23.35 45.60 -27.50
CA ALA A 189 22.91 45.33 -26.13
C ALA A 189 21.50 44.71 -26.07
N ARG A 190 20.59 45.18 -26.95
CA ARG A 190 19.23 44.61 -27.13
C ARG A 190 19.30 43.19 -27.64
N LYS A 191 20.09 42.95 -28.71
CA LYS A 191 20.34 41.60 -29.25
C LYS A 191 20.84 40.65 -28.18
N ALA A 192 21.89 41.02 -27.45
CA ALA A 192 22.43 40.22 -26.35
C ALA A 192 21.43 39.93 -25.23
N GLY A 193 20.45 40.81 -25.03
CA GLY A 193 19.32 40.58 -24.11
C GLY A 193 18.38 39.50 -24.60
N LEU A 194 18.05 39.52 -25.90
CA LEU A 194 17.20 38.51 -26.54
C LEU A 194 17.89 37.15 -26.59
N GLU A 195 19.18 37.11 -26.96
CA GLU A 195 19.97 35.89 -26.97
C GLU A 195 20.00 35.19 -25.60
N ARG A 196 20.16 35.98 -24.51
CA ARG A 196 20.10 35.43 -23.14
C ARG A 196 18.73 34.87 -22.77
N ARG A 197 17.65 35.49 -23.25
CA ARG A 197 16.28 34.98 -23.05
C ARG A 197 16.08 33.67 -23.81
N ILE A 198 16.51 33.61 -25.05
CA ILE A 198 16.44 32.38 -25.88
C ILE A 198 17.33 31.28 -25.35
N ALA A 199 18.49 31.64 -24.76
CA ALA A 199 19.39 30.64 -24.13
C ALA A 199 18.86 30.05 -22.80
N ALA A 200 17.81 30.63 -22.21
CA ALA A 200 17.13 30.06 -21.05
C ALA A 200 16.23 28.90 -21.49
N GLN A 201 16.84 27.75 -21.75
CA GLN A 201 16.19 26.53 -22.25
C GLN A 201 16.42 25.36 -21.30
N ILE A 202 15.48 24.46 -21.27
CA ILE A 202 15.56 23.13 -20.67
C ILE A 202 15.42 22.12 -21.79
N ASP A 203 16.43 21.24 -21.94
CA ASP A 203 16.49 20.23 -23.01
C ASP A 203 16.28 20.76 -24.45
N GLY A 204 16.58 22.06 -24.68
CA GLY A 204 16.47 22.72 -25.97
C GLY A 204 15.13 23.41 -26.22
N GLU A 205 14.24 23.44 -25.26
CA GLU A 205 12.96 24.16 -25.29
C GLU A 205 12.93 25.35 -24.32
N ASP A 206 12.14 26.36 -24.64
CA ASP A 206 11.94 27.52 -23.75
C ASP A 206 11.32 27.08 -22.42
N VAL A 207 11.84 27.60 -21.30
CA VAL A 207 11.39 27.24 -19.95
C VAL A 207 9.87 27.41 -19.78
N ALA A 208 9.28 28.47 -20.35
CA ALA A 208 7.85 28.72 -20.24
C ALA A 208 7.01 27.66 -21.01
N VAL A 209 7.56 27.13 -22.11
CA VAL A 209 6.93 26.04 -22.88
C VAL A 209 6.96 24.77 -22.04
N VAL A 210 8.13 24.41 -21.46
CA VAL A 210 8.27 23.21 -20.62
C VAL A 210 7.36 23.32 -19.39
N GLU A 211 7.28 24.46 -18.74
CA GLU A 211 6.35 24.66 -17.60
C GLU A 211 4.89 24.44 -18.00
N ALA A 212 4.47 24.99 -19.16
CA ALA A 212 3.12 24.82 -19.66
C ALA A 212 2.81 23.37 -20.05
N GLU A 213 3.78 22.64 -20.62
CA GLU A 213 3.66 21.22 -20.94
C GLU A 213 3.50 20.35 -19.69
N GLN A 214 4.28 20.63 -18.65
CA GLN A 214 4.16 19.91 -17.37
C GLN A 214 2.81 20.17 -16.69
N ALA A 215 2.34 21.42 -16.74
CA ALA A 215 1.02 21.76 -16.21
C ALA A 215 -0.11 21.05 -16.98
N LEU A 216 -0.02 21.00 -18.30
CA LEU A 216 -0.96 20.27 -19.15
C LEU A 216 -0.95 18.77 -18.84
N ALA A 217 0.22 18.15 -18.78
CA ALA A 217 0.37 16.72 -18.46
C ALA A 217 -0.25 16.37 -17.09
N GLN A 218 -0.08 17.26 -16.09
CA GLN A 218 -0.71 17.08 -14.79
C GLN A 218 -2.25 17.16 -14.86
N ALA A 219 -2.80 18.07 -15.67
CA ALA A 219 -4.25 18.19 -15.84
C ALA A 219 -4.84 16.99 -16.59
N GLU A 220 -4.17 16.50 -17.62
CA GLU A 220 -4.54 15.28 -18.36
C GLU A 220 -4.52 14.04 -17.44
N TRP A 221 -3.49 13.94 -16.58
CA TRP A 221 -3.44 12.89 -15.57
C TRP A 221 -4.63 12.99 -14.61
N ASN A 222 -4.95 14.19 -14.11
CA ASN A 222 -6.10 14.41 -13.24
C ASN A 222 -7.42 14.03 -13.94
N LEU A 223 -7.57 14.38 -15.22
CA LEU A 223 -8.74 14.00 -16.03
C LEU A 223 -8.86 12.48 -16.13
N LYS A 224 -7.76 11.78 -16.39
CA LYS A 224 -7.75 10.32 -16.42
C LYS A 224 -8.14 9.71 -15.08
N GLN A 225 -7.79 10.35 -13.95
CA GLN A 225 -8.16 9.88 -12.61
C GLN A 225 -9.64 10.09 -12.25
N THR A 226 -10.44 10.73 -13.11
CA THR A 226 -11.91 10.80 -12.91
C THR A 226 -12.57 9.46 -13.14
N GLU A 227 -11.96 8.55 -13.86
CA GLU A 227 -12.37 7.16 -14.01
C GLU A 227 -11.52 6.28 -13.11
N VAL A 228 -12.17 5.60 -12.16
CA VAL A 228 -11.49 4.76 -11.18
C VAL A 228 -11.74 3.30 -11.54
N TYR A 229 -10.65 2.59 -11.75
CA TYR A 229 -10.64 1.20 -12.19
C TYR A 229 -10.17 0.26 -11.08
N ALA A 230 -10.51 -1.04 -11.22
CA ALA A 230 -10.06 -2.10 -10.32
C ALA A 230 -8.55 -2.30 -10.43
N PRO A 231 -7.81 -2.35 -9.29
CA PRO A 231 -6.36 -2.52 -9.28
C PRO A 231 -5.90 -3.96 -9.55
N GLY A 232 -6.81 -4.90 -9.59
CA GLY A 232 -6.57 -6.32 -9.80
C GLY A 232 -7.88 -7.10 -9.80
N ASP A 233 -7.80 -8.42 -9.98
CA ASP A 233 -8.94 -9.32 -9.87
C ASP A 233 -9.41 -9.40 -8.41
N GLY A 234 -10.72 -9.26 -8.17
CA GLY A 234 -11.21 -9.27 -6.79
C GLY A 234 -12.71 -9.14 -6.63
N ILE A 235 -13.11 -8.84 -5.41
CA ILE A 235 -14.53 -8.68 -5.05
C ILE A 235 -14.72 -7.30 -4.41
N VAL A 236 -15.69 -6.56 -4.92
CA VAL A 236 -16.14 -5.31 -4.29
C VAL A 236 -17.05 -5.66 -3.12
N SER A 237 -16.56 -5.51 -1.88
CA SER A 237 -17.28 -5.89 -0.67
C SER A 237 -18.37 -4.90 -0.28
N ALA A 238 -18.02 -3.62 -0.30
CA ALA A 238 -18.95 -2.54 0.06
C ALA A 238 -18.77 -1.34 -0.87
N VAL A 239 -19.88 -0.74 -1.27
CA VAL A 239 -19.95 0.47 -2.06
C VAL A 239 -20.60 1.56 -1.22
N THR A 240 -19.80 2.56 -0.81
CA THR A 240 -20.30 3.70 -0.01
C THR A 240 -20.79 4.86 -0.85
N LEU A 241 -20.35 4.91 -2.11
CA LEU A 241 -20.74 5.95 -3.07
C LEU A 241 -22.05 5.63 -3.77
N ARG A 242 -22.75 6.71 -4.11
CA ARG A 242 -23.94 6.70 -5.00
C ARG A 242 -23.81 7.84 -6.00
N PRO A 243 -24.42 7.74 -7.19
CA PRO A 243 -24.52 8.86 -8.11
C PRO A 243 -25.08 10.10 -7.39
N GLY A 244 -24.45 11.25 -7.59
CA GLY A 244 -24.72 12.51 -6.89
C GLY A 244 -23.94 12.73 -5.60
N ASN A 245 -23.29 11.72 -5.02
CA ASN A 245 -22.40 11.91 -3.87
C ASN A 245 -21.10 12.58 -4.31
N ARG A 246 -20.43 13.25 -3.36
CA ARG A 246 -19.08 13.79 -3.60
C ARG A 246 -18.02 12.79 -3.17
N ALA A 247 -17.19 12.35 -4.10
CA ALA A 247 -15.97 11.60 -3.81
C ALA A 247 -14.84 12.57 -3.41
N THR A 248 -14.02 12.15 -2.46
CA THR A 248 -12.89 12.93 -1.93
C THR A 248 -11.63 12.08 -1.83
N THR A 249 -10.47 12.71 -1.92
CA THR A 249 -9.15 12.05 -1.85
C THR A 249 -8.77 11.57 -0.45
N PHE A 250 -9.63 11.76 0.55
CA PHE A 250 -9.37 11.37 1.95
C PHE A 250 -10.28 10.26 2.46
N GLN A 251 -11.30 9.90 1.68
CA GLN A 251 -12.32 8.95 2.12
C GLN A 251 -12.44 7.80 1.13
N GLY A 252 -12.47 6.58 1.67
CA GLY A 252 -12.70 5.38 0.87
C GLY A 252 -14.04 5.40 0.16
N ALA A 253 -14.01 5.19 -1.13
CA ALA A 253 -15.16 5.15 -2.02
C ALA A 253 -15.86 3.78 -1.97
N LEU A 254 -15.05 2.73 -1.95
CA LEU A 254 -15.49 1.34 -1.86
C LEU A 254 -14.40 0.48 -1.22
N THR A 255 -14.81 -0.70 -0.75
CA THR A 255 -13.91 -1.69 -0.18
C THR A 255 -13.72 -2.83 -1.17
N PHE A 256 -12.46 -3.07 -1.52
CA PHE A 256 -12.03 -4.11 -2.43
C PHE A 256 -11.33 -5.22 -1.66
N ILE A 257 -11.63 -6.47 -1.98
CA ILE A 257 -11.04 -7.68 -1.40
C ILE A 257 -10.33 -8.43 -2.50
N ASP A 258 -9.03 -8.65 -2.31
CA ASP A 258 -8.24 -9.54 -3.13
C ASP A 258 -8.44 -10.98 -2.65
N PRO A 259 -9.07 -11.86 -3.44
CA PRO A 259 -9.31 -13.24 -3.04
C PRO A 259 -8.05 -14.10 -2.99
N THR A 260 -6.95 -13.64 -3.56
CA THR A 260 -5.68 -14.38 -3.56
C THR A 260 -4.85 -14.12 -2.31
N ASN A 261 -5.15 -13.04 -1.59
CA ASN A 261 -4.36 -12.58 -0.45
C ASN A 261 -5.11 -12.77 0.87
N HIS A 262 -5.16 -14.02 1.32
CA HIS A 262 -5.73 -14.36 2.62
C HIS A 262 -4.72 -15.07 3.53
N ALA A 263 -4.91 -14.85 4.81
CA ALA A 263 -4.15 -15.48 5.87
C ALA A 263 -5.09 -16.23 6.80
N LEU A 264 -4.80 -17.48 7.06
CA LEU A 264 -5.38 -18.18 8.19
C LEU A 264 -4.53 -17.88 9.43
N VAL A 265 -5.19 -17.39 10.46
CA VAL A 265 -4.53 -17.08 11.72
C VAL A 265 -5.19 -17.86 12.84
N ALA A 266 -4.43 -18.70 13.52
CA ALA A 266 -4.86 -19.35 14.73
C ALA A 266 -4.32 -18.60 15.96
N SER A 267 -5.11 -18.60 17.03
CA SER A 267 -4.72 -18.02 18.32
C SER A 267 -4.48 -19.13 19.32
N LEU A 268 -3.23 -19.38 19.68
CA LEU A 268 -2.83 -20.46 20.58
C LEU A 268 -2.45 -19.92 21.94
N SER A 269 -2.56 -20.75 23.00
CA SER A 269 -2.17 -20.39 24.36
C SER A 269 -0.66 -20.12 24.45
N GLN A 270 -0.27 -19.06 25.16
CA GLN A 270 1.15 -18.72 25.38
C GLN A 270 1.93 -19.85 26.06
N SER A 271 1.26 -20.68 26.87
CA SER A 271 1.89 -21.85 27.53
C SER A 271 2.44 -22.88 26.55
N SER A 272 1.91 -22.93 25.32
CA SER A 272 2.36 -23.86 24.29
C SER A 272 3.47 -23.30 23.38
N ARG A 273 3.79 -22.00 23.49
CA ARG A 273 4.72 -21.32 22.58
C ARG A 273 6.09 -21.99 22.45
N SER A 274 6.61 -22.57 23.52
CA SER A 274 7.90 -23.27 23.53
C SER A 274 7.90 -24.60 22.79
N ASN A 275 6.75 -25.14 22.48
CA ASN A 275 6.58 -26.45 21.83
C ASN A 275 6.09 -26.35 20.39
N VAL A 276 5.58 -25.18 20.00
CA VAL A 276 5.10 -24.93 18.64
C VAL A 276 6.22 -24.32 17.82
N GLY A 277 6.58 -24.99 16.73
CA GLY A 277 7.65 -24.61 15.79
C GLY A 277 7.13 -24.18 14.42
N LEU A 278 8.04 -23.61 13.62
CA LEU A 278 7.78 -23.39 12.19
C LEU A 278 7.77 -24.75 11.47
N GLY A 279 6.80 -24.95 10.58
CA GLY A 279 6.64 -26.20 9.83
C GLY A 279 5.82 -27.28 10.55
N ASP A 280 5.40 -27.05 11.81
CA ASP A 280 4.50 -27.97 12.49
C ASP A 280 3.18 -28.10 11.73
N GLU A 281 2.64 -29.33 11.68
CA GLU A 281 1.35 -29.62 11.08
C GLU A 281 0.22 -29.02 11.94
N ILE A 282 -0.68 -28.31 11.29
CA ILE A 282 -1.88 -27.75 11.92
C ILE A 282 -3.12 -28.21 11.15
N ARG A 283 -4.10 -28.72 11.90
CA ARG A 283 -5.39 -29.15 11.37
C ARG A 283 -6.45 -28.13 11.73
N VAL A 284 -7.20 -27.70 10.74
CA VAL A 284 -8.21 -26.66 10.85
C VAL A 284 -9.58 -27.22 10.52
N ALA A 285 -10.54 -26.99 11.41
CA ALA A 285 -11.96 -27.30 11.21
C ALA A 285 -12.74 -25.98 11.22
N LEU A 286 -13.20 -25.53 10.03
CA LEU A 286 -13.98 -24.30 9.88
C LEU A 286 -15.47 -24.58 10.17
N ARG A 287 -16.14 -23.63 10.79
CA ARG A 287 -17.60 -23.68 11.04
C ARG A 287 -18.43 -23.56 9.76
N THR A 288 -17.87 -22.91 8.75
CA THR A 288 -18.51 -22.76 7.43
C THR A 288 -18.53 -24.07 6.63
N GLN A 289 -17.66 -25.02 7.00
CA GLN A 289 -17.55 -26.33 6.35
C GLN A 289 -17.54 -27.45 7.39
N PRO A 290 -18.65 -27.68 8.09
CA PRO A 290 -18.71 -28.67 9.16
C PRO A 290 -18.42 -30.07 8.60
N GLY A 291 -17.54 -30.82 9.29
CA GLY A 291 -17.12 -32.16 8.89
C GLY A 291 -15.94 -32.21 7.91
N SER A 292 -15.48 -31.09 7.38
CA SER A 292 -14.25 -31.01 6.61
C SER A 292 -13.06 -30.65 7.52
N GLU A 293 -11.90 -31.17 7.19
CA GLU A 293 -10.63 -30.90 7.84
C GLU A 293 -9.65 -30.38 6.78
N ILE A 294 -9.01 -29.28 7.08
CA ILE A 294 -7.99 -28.67 6.24
C ILE A 294 -6.66 -28.81 6.98
N THR A 295 -5.70 -29.47 6.38
CA THR A 295 -4.36 -29.60 6.92
C THR A 295 -3.46 -28.54 6.32
N GLY A 296 -2.76 -27.79 7.15
CA GLY A 296 -1.77 -26.80 6.75
C GLY A 296 -0.51 -26.92 7.58
N THR A 297 0.40 -25.99 7.39
CA THR A 297 1.65 -25.89 8.15
C THR A 297 1.81 -24.50 8.74
N ILE A 298 2.51 -24.42 9.86
CA ILE A 298 2.81 -23.13 10.49
C ILE A 298 3.91 -22.44 9.70
N SER A 299 3.57 -21.32 9.06
CA SER A 299 4.51 -20.52 8.25
C SER A 299 5.19 -19.41 9.05
N GLY A 300 4.56 -18.92 10.13
CA GLY A 300 5.14 -17.82 10.87
C GLY A 300 4.44 -17.47 12.18
N PHE A 301 5.15 -16.66 12.95
CA PHE A 301 4.64 -16.04 14.17
C PHE A 301 4.70 -14.53 13.98
N PRO A 302 3.57 -13.82 13.89
CA PRO A 302 3.58 -12.37 13.82
C PRO A 302 4.34 -11.78 15.01
N PRO A 303 5.27 -10.83 14.77
CA PRO A 303 6.14 -10.29 15.82
C PRO A 303 5.40 -9.41 16.82
N ALA A 304 4.23 -8.90 16.46
CA ALA A 304 3.43 -8.03 17.30
C ALA A 304 1.93 -8.19 17.01
N LEU A 305 1.13 -7.98 18.04
CA LEU A 305 -0.32 -7.80 17.97
C LEU A 305 -0.66 -6.34 18.31
N SER A 306 -1.71 -5.81 17.69
CA SER A 306 -2.22 -4.48 18.03
C SER A 306 -2.59 -4.32 19.50
N GLU A 307 -3.07 -5.41 20.12
CA GLU A 307 -3.44 -5.46 21.55
C GLU A 307 -2.22 -5.46 22.49
N GLY A 308 -1.02 -5.75 22.00
CA GLY A 308 0.25 -5.68 22.73
C GLY A 308 1.04 -4.40 22.46
N ALA A 309 0.53 -3.52 21.59
CA ALA A 309 1.15 -2.24 21.33
C ALA A 309 0.75 -1.21 22.38
N LEU A 310 1.74 -0.55 22.97
CA LEU A 310 1.50 0.61 23.85
C LEU A 310 0.92 1.75 23.02
N ASP A 311 -0.29 2.21 23.36
CA ASP A 311 -0.83 3.43 22.77
C ASP A 311 -0.15 4.66 23.38
N LEU A 312 0.91 5.10 22.72
CA LEU A 312 1.69 6.27 23.12
C LEU A 312 0.90 7.59 23.04
N ARG A 313 -0.29 7.58 22.44
CA ARG A 313 -1.13 8.78 22.33
C ARG A 313 -1.87 9.10 23.62
N SER A 314 -2.17 8.08 24.44
CA SER A 314 -2.87 8.27 25.72
C SER A 314 -1.93 8.59 26.89
N GLY A 315 -0.63 8.41 26.74
CA GLY A 315 0.38 8.70 27.77
C GLY A 315 0.34 7.82 29.04
N LEU A 316 -0.70 7.01 29.23
CA LEU A 316 -0.86 6.09 30.36
C LEU A 316 -1.32 4.72 29.84
N PRO A 317 -0.66 3.61 30.26
CA PRO A 317 -1.09 2.27 29.88
C PRO A 317 -2.47 1.97 30.47
N SER A 318 -3.36 1.39 29.66
CA SER A 318 -4.67 0.95 30.14
C SER A 318 -4.54 -0.32 30.98
N MET A 319 -5.49 -0.56 31.91
CA MET A 319 -5.54 -1.82 32.68
C MET A 319 -5.62 -3.06 31.77
N ARG A 320 -6.18 -2.93 30.57
CA ARG A 320 -6.26 -3.99 29.57
C ARG A 320 -4.88 -4.34 28.99
N GLU A 321 -3.99 -3.37 28.85
CA GLU A 321 -2.60 -3.56 28.41
C GLU A 321 -1.75 -4.23 29.51
N LEU A 322 -2.09 -3.98 30.79
CA LEU A 322 -1.39 -4.57 31.95
C LEU A 322 -1.77 -6.04 32.25
N VAL A 323 -2.98 -6.46 31.83
CA VAL A 323 -3.45 -7.86 32.08
C VAL A 323 -2.73 -8.86 31.19
N GLY A 324 -2.09 -8.39 30.10
CA GLY A 324 -1.34 -9.24 29.18
C GLY A 324 -2.23 -10.13 28.30
N ILE A 325 -1.73 -10.43 27.13
CA ILE A 325 -2.38 -11.33 26.18
C ILE A 325 -2.02 -12.76 26.58
N THR A 326 -3.01 -13.62 26.77
CA THR A 326 -2.81 -15.04 27.16
C THR A 326 -2.61 -15.96 25.97
N SER A 327 -2.76 -15.45 24.75
CA SER A 327 -2.62 -16.19 23.51
C SER A 327 -1.60 -15.52 22.57
N PHE A 328 -1.10 -16.27 21.60
CA PHE A 328 -0.24 -15.76 20.55
C PHE A 328 -0.78 -16.19 19.18
N PRO A 329 -0.66 -15.35 18.15
CA PRO A 329 -1.09 -15.67 16.80
C PRO A 329 -0.08 -16.54 16.07
N VAL A 330 -0.61 -17.40 15.20
CA VAL A 330 0.15 -18.28 14.33
C VAL A 330 -0.39 -18.15 12.93
N LEU A 331 0.48 -17.87 11.96
CA LEU A 331 0.13 -17.88 10.53
C LEU A 331 0.17 -19.30 10.01
N ILE A 332 -0.87 -19.67 9.29
CA ILE A 332 -1.04 -20.99 8.70
C ILE A 332 -0.93 -20.85 7.19
N GLU A 333 -0.05 -21.64 6.61
CA GLU A 333 0.07 -21.82 5.17
C GLU A 333 -0.69 -23.07 4.76
N LEU A 334 -1.55 -22.92 3.76
CA LEU A 334 -2.32 -24.03 3.23
C LEU A 334 -1.59 -24.67 2.03
N PRO A 335 -1.72 -25.98 1.83
CA PRO A 335 -1.26 -26.61 0.60
C PRO A 335 -2.01 -26.03 -0.59
N GLY A 336 -1.33 -25.93 -1.75
CA GLY A 336 -1.84 -25.25 -2.94
C GLY A 336 -3.05 -25.90 -3.64
N ASP A 337 -3.50 -27.08 -3.15
CA ASP A 337 -4.66 -27.80 -3.63
C ASP A 337 -5.98 -27.36 -2.95
N VAL A 338 -5.91 -26.59 -1.88
CA VAL A 338 -7.10 -26.04 -1.22
C VAL A 338 -7.60 -24.83 -2.03
N PRO A 339 -8.80 -24.89 -2.63
CA PRO A 339 -9.33 -23.75 -3.38
C PRO A 339 -9.64 -22.60 -2.42
N LEU A 340 -8.77 -21.62 -2.43
CA LEU A 340 -8.83 -20.46 -1.56
C LEU A 340 -10.16 -19.69 -1.70
N GLU A 341 -10.80 -19.77 -2.87
CA GLU A 341 -12.11 -19.18 -3.14
C GLU A 341 -13.25 -19.75 -2.27
N THR A 342 -13.03 -20.94 -1.69
CA THR A 342 -14.02 -21.60 -0.79
C THR A 342 -13.92 -21.07 0.65
N LEU A 343 -12.85 -20.35 0.98
CA LEU A 343 -12.64 -19.78 2.30
C LEU A 343 -13.31 -18.43 2.40
N GLN A 344 -14.42 -18.36 3.09
CA GLN A 344 -15.09 -17.07 3.32
C GLN A 344 -14.29 -16.23 4.32
N PHE A 345 -14.06 -14.96 3.99
CA PHE A 345 -13.45 -14.00 4.92
C PHE A 345 -14.29 -13.85 6.18
N GLY A 346 -13.63 -13.84 7.33
CA GLY A 346 -14.29 -13.83 8.61
C GLY A 346 -14.82 -15.20 9.07
N ALA A 347 -14.65 -16.27 8.26
CA ALA A 347 -14.94 -17.61 8.72
C ALA A 347 -14.09 -17.93 9.94
N SER A 348 -14.71 -18.54 10.93
CA SER A 348 -14.07 -18.96 12.18
C SER A 348 -14.13 -20.48 12.33
N GLY A 349 -13.22 -21.01 13.12
CA GLY A 349 -13.15 -22.43 13.37
C GLY A 349 -12.24 -22.74 14.55
N THR A 350 -11.81 -24.00 14.61
CA THR A 350 -10.85 -24.48 15.63
C THR A 350 -9.64 -25.07 14.89
N ALA A 351 -8.47 -24.75 15.38
CA ALA A 351 -7.21 -25.33 14.94
C ALA A 351 -6.62 -26.23 16.03
N LEU A 352 -5.99 -27.31 15.59
CA LEU A 352 -5.21 -28.23 16.42
C LEU A 352 -3.80 -28.31 15.85
N VAL A 353 -2.80 -28.00 16.64
CA VAL A 353 -1.39 -28.16 16.25
C VAL A 353 -0.88 -29.50 16.71
N MET A 354 -0.32 -30.26 15.77
CA MET A 354 0.34 -31.53 16.02
C MET A 354 1.84 -31.28 16.15
N THR A 355 2.32 -31.12 17.37
CA THR A 355 3.76 -30.93 17.62
C THR A 355 4.48 -32.27 17.68
N ASP A 356 5.78 -32.31 17.37
CA ASP A 356 6.63 -33.51 17.50
C ASP A 356 6.62 -34.09 18.92
N LYS A 357 6.26 -33.27 19.91
CA LYS A 357 6.19 -33.66 21.34
C LYS A 357 4.82 -34.19 21.75
N ALA A 358 3.83 -34.19 20.86
CA ALA A 358 2.49 -34.69 21.17
C ALA A 358 2.45 -36.20 21.49
N GLY A 359 3.36 -36.99 20.87
CA GLY A 359 3.58 -38.38 21.23
C GLY A 359 2.30 -39.19 21.47
N PRO A 360 2.22 -39.97 22.60
CA PRO A 360 1.07 -40.81 22.90
C PRO A 360 -0.21 -40.06 23.33
N ILE A 361 -0.21 -38.72 23.49
CA ILE A 361 -1.43 -37.92 23.70
C ILE A 361 -2.09 -37.55 22.36
N SER A 362 -1.39 -37.66 21.25
CA SER A 362 -1.90 -37.37 19.91
C SER A 362 -3.29 -37.99 19.64
N PRO A 363 -3.55 -39.30 19.89
CA PRO A 363 -4.87 -39.85 19.62
C PRO A 363 -6.01 -39.24 20.45
N LEU A 364 -5.69 -38.82 21.67
CA LEU A 364 -6.69 -38.14 22.53
C LEU A 364 -7.00 -36.73 22.01
N ALA A 365 -5.98 -35.99 21.57
CA ALA A 365 -6.14 -34.69 20.93
C ALA A 365 -6.99 -34.80 19.64
N GLU A 366 -6.72 -35.80 18.81
CA GLU A 366 -7.48 -36.09 17.59
C GLU A 366 -8.96 -36.41 17.88
N ILE A 367 -9.23 -37.22 18.90
CA ILE A 367 -10.60 -37.56 19.29
C ILE A 367 -11.34 -36.28 19.75
N LEU A 368 -10.70 -35.46 20.58
CA LEU A 368 -11.28 -34.21 21.04
C LEU A 368 -11.52 -33.23 19.88
N PHE A 369 -10.59 -33.15 18.96
CA PHE A 369 -10.73 -32.34 17.75
C PHE A 369 -11.86 -32.84 16.86
N TRP A 370 -11.96 -34.16 16.65
CA TRP A 370 -13.06 -34.77 15.92
C TRP A 370 -14.43 -34.48 16.58
N VAL A 371 -14.50 -34.54 17.90
CA VAL A 371 -15.73 -34.15 18.64
C VAL A 371 -16.06 -32.69 18.38
N THR A 372 -15.07 -31.79 18.46
CA THR A 372 -15.25 -30.35 18.20
C THR A 372 -15.72 -30.12 16.74
N GLN A 373 -15.16 -30.85 15.78
CA GLN A 373 -15.57 -30.82 14.38
C GLN A 373 -17.03 -31.23 14.20
N LYS A 374 -17.51 -32.25 14.96
CA LYS A 374 -18.92 -32.67 14.96
C LYS A 374 -19.84 -31.67 15.65
N LEU A 375 -19.36 -31.00 16.68
CA LEU A 375 -20.10 -29.93 17.37
C LEU A 375 -20.30 -28.68 16.45
N ASN A 376 -19.48 -28.50 15.43
CA ASN A 376 -19.69 -27.44 14.45
C ASN A 376 -20.97 -27.62 13.57
N TYR A 377 -21.65 -28.79 13.66
CA TYR A 377 -22.97 -29.01 13.04
C TYR A 377 -24.13 -28.44 13.88
N LEU A 378 -23.88 -28.11 15.16
CA LEU A 378 -24.87 -27.57 16.08
C LEU A 378 -24.76 -26.03 16.18
#